data_9a74aeb06e6dea2a1efeec5e06ca1075
#
_entry.id   9a74aeb06e6dea2a1efeec5e06ca1075
#
_cell.length_a   1.000
_cell.length_b   1.000
_cell.length_c   1.000
_cell.angle_alpha   90.00
_cell.angle_beta   90.00
_cell.angle_gamma   90.00
#
_symmetry.space_group_name_H-M   'P 1'
#
loop_
_entity.id
_entity.type
_entity.pdbx_description
1 polymer ?
#
loop_
_entity_poly.entity_id
_entity_poly.type
_entity_poly.pdbx_seq_one_letter_code
_entity_poly.pdbx_strand_id
1 'polypeptide(L)'
;MKLMYKILWIEDQMHSIRGKKRVISNYIENEKGFELEIKYIETFQQFKDEIGFDSLKNYDLLLIDLNLDDDESADGNKIIESIRNNNIYTEIIFYSSHYENLLTLLKENIPEGIFTSERKQIDTKAKKIIDVTLHKIQDVNNLRGLIMAEVAELDRIKKNIIQKFNKEADSDFKKYIKEDVFSKIKDDLTSLKCLVKVVESEFSHDEINLEELQNNFFYDSFKK
;
A
#
# COMPACT_ATOMS: atom_id res chain seq x y z
N MET A 1 6.47 -11.08 2.18
CA MET A 1 5.39 -10.42 1.39
C MET A 1 6.04 -9.27 0.63
N LYS A 2 5.90 -9.21 -0.68
CA LYS A 2 6.33 -8.04 -1.46
C LYS A 2 5.20 -7.02 -1.43
N LEU A 3 5.50 -5.77 -1.14
CA LEU A 3 4.53 -4.69 -1.25
C LEU A 3 4.24 -4.44 -2.74
N MET A 4 2.98 -4.26 -3.06
CA MET A 4 2.51 -4.05 -4.43
C MET A 4 2.30 -2.55 -4.68
N TYR A 5 2.81 -2.05 -5.80
CA TYR A 5 2.59 -0.70 -6.28
C TYR A 5 1.61 -0.73 -7.46
N LYS A 6 0.53 0.02 -7.39
CA LYS A 6 -0.57 -0.04 -8.35
C LYS A 6 -0.65 1.24 -9.18
N ILE A 7 -0.58 1.08 -10.49
CA ILE A 7 -0.70 2.17 -11.45
C ILE A 7 -1.95 1.98 -12.31
N LEU A 8 -2.77 3.00 -12.41
CA LEU A 8 -3.78 3.09 -13.46
C LEU A 8 -3.23 3.96 -14.59
N TRP A 9 -3.22 3.41 -15.80
CA TRP A 9 -2.74 4.11 -16.98
C TRP A 9 -3.85 4.24 -18.02
N ILE A 10 -4.26 5.47 -18.29
CA ILE A 10 -5.29 5.80 -19.27
C ILE A 10 -4.60 6.36 -20.52
N GLU A 11 -4.65 5.61 -21.62
CA GLU A 11 -3.92 5.89 -22.85
C GLU A 11 -4.54 5.14 -24.04
N ASP A 12 -4.92 5.86 -25.08
CA ASP A 12 -5.50 5.32 -26.31
C ASP A 12 -4.46 4.64 -27.22
N GLN A 13 -3.21 5.13 -27.21
CA GLN A 13 -2.12 4.66 -28.06
C GLN A 13 -1.14 3.75 -27.33
N MET A 14 -1.59 2.61 -26.82
CA MET A 14 -0.80 1.67 -26.04
C MET A 14 0.55 1.27 -26.65
N HIS A 15 0.65 1.28 -27.97
CA HIS A 15 1.91 0.96 -28.66
C HIS A 15 2.99 2.00 -28.39
N SER A 16 2.62 3.27 -28.25
CA SER A 16 3.56 4.39 -28.07
C SER A 16 4.24 4.37 -26.69
N ILE A 17 3.61 3.75 -25.70
CA ILE A 17 4.10 3.73 -24.30
C ILE A 17 4.84 2.45 -23.91
N ARG A 18 4.94 1.44 -24.78
CA ARG A 18 5.60 0.15 -24.45
C ARG A 18 7.01 0.29 -23.87
N GLY A 19 7.82 1.16 -24.47
CA GLY A 19 9.19 1.43 -23.99
C GLY A 19 9.18 2.05 -22.58
N LYS A 20 8.28 2.98 -22.35
CA LYS A 20 8.15 3.69 -21.08
C LYS A 20 7.59 2.79 -19.98
N LYS A 21 6.62 1.94 -20.30
CA LYS A 21 6.15 0.86 -19.43
C LYS A 21 7.32 0.03 -18.92
N ARG A 22 8.17 -0.47 -19.83
CA ARG A 22 9.33 -1.29 -19.47
C ARG A 22 10.28 -0.58 -18.51
N VAL A 23 10.53 0.71 -18.75
CA VAL A 23 11.39 1.53 -17.89
C VAL A 23 10.79 1.67 -16.48
N ILE A 24 9.49 1.97 -16.38
CA ILE A 24 8.78 2.12 -15.10
C ILE A 24 8.72 0.79 -14.37
N SER A 25 8.38 -0.32 -15.07
CA SER A 25 8.34 -1.65 -14.45
C SER A 25 9.70 -2.05 -13.89
N ASN A 26 10.77 -1.90 -14.69
CA ASN A 26 12.12 -2.20 -14.22
C ASN A 26 12.50 -1.38 -12.98
N TYR A 27 12.12 -0.12 -12.95
CA TYR A 27 12.39 0.76 -11.82
C TYR A 27 11.71 0.30 -10.54
N ILE A 28 10.42 -0.02 -10.59
CA ILE A 28 9.65 -0.44 -9.43
C ILE A 28 10.08 -1.83 -8.95
N GLU A 29 10.22 -2.78 -9.88
CA GLU A 29 10.45 -4.19 -9.54
C GLU A 29 11.89 -4.48 -9.16
N ASN A 30 12.85 -3.95 -9.92
CA ASN A 30 14.27 -4.27 -9.74
C ASN A 30 15.03 -3.23 -8.89
N GLU A 31 14.71 -1.94 -9.02
CA GLU A 31 15.43 -0.92 -8.26
C GLU A 31 14.76 -0.62 -6.91
N LYS A 32 13.43 -0.70 -6.80
CA LYS A 32 12.70 -0.42 -5.56
C LYS A 32 12.24 -1.68 -4.82
N GLY A 33 12.20 -2.84 -5.47
CA GLY A 33 11.87 -4.13 -4.86
C GLY A 33 10.38 -4.32 -4.57
N PHE A 34 9.50 -3.55 -5.19
CA PHE A 34 8.05 -3.71 -5.10
C PHE A 34 7.53 -4.64 -6.21
N GLU A 35 6.37 -5.25 -5.99
CA GLU A 35 5.58 -5.83 -7.07
C GLU A 35 4.81 -4.73 -7.79
N LEU A 36 4.63 -4.86 -9.10
CA LEU A 36 3.93 -3.85 -9.89
C LEU A 36 2.66 -4.42 -10.52
N GLU A 37 1.55 -3.73 -10.30
CA GLU A 37 0.30 -3.96 -11.03
C GLU A 37 -0.02 -2.73 -11.88
N ILE A 38 -0.17 -2.88 -13.19
CA ILE A 38 -0.61 -1.79 -14.08
C ILE A 38 -1.92 -2.19 -14.73
N LYS A 39 -2.97 -1.46 -14.43
CA LYS A 39 -4.25 -1.54 -15.14
C LYS A 39 -4.25 -0.52 -16.26
N TYR A 40 -4.61 -0.96 -17.47
CA TYR A 40 -4.71 -0.11 -18.64
C TYR A 40 -6.16 0.14 -19.01
N ILE A 41 -6.45 1.37 -19.42
CA ILE A 41 -7.74 1.83 -19.91
C ILE A 41 -7.49 2.65 -21.17
N GLU A 42 -8.23 2.38 -22.24
CA GLU A 42 -8.04 3.05 -23.52
C GLU A 42 -8.89 4.32 -23.66
N THR A 43 -10.07 4.33 -23.03
CA THR A 43 -11.01 5.46 -23.16
C THR A 43 -11.55 5.89 -21.80
N PHE A 44 -11.99 7.13 -21.71
CA PHE A 44 -12.60 7.63 -20.47
C PHE A 44 -13.96 6.96 -20.20
N GLN A 45 -14.67 6.53 -21.23
CA GLN A 45 -15.90 5.77 -21.02
C GLN A 45 -15.61 4.41 -20.40
N GLN A 46 -14.60 3.68 -20.91
CA GLN A 46 -14.17 2.42 -20.31
C GLN A 46 -13.76 2.61 -18.84
N PHE A 47 -13.08 3.71 -18.52
CA PHE A 47 -12.76 4.04 -17.13
C PHE A 47 -14.01 4.15 -16.25
N LYS A 48 -15.05 4.83 -16.71
CA LYS A 48 -16.31 4.98 -15.96
C LYS A 48 -17.01 3.64 -15.73
N ASP A 49 -16.99 2.78 -16.74
CA ASP A 49 -17.73 1.51 -16.74
C ASP A 49 -17.00 0.43 -15.93
N GLU A 50 -15.68 0.34 -16.03
CA GLU A 50 -14.89 -0.74 -15.41
C GLU A 50 -14.34 -0.39 -14.03
N ILE A 51 -13.98 0.85 -13.78
CA ILE A 51 -13.23 1.25 -12.57
C ILE A 51 -14.10 2.17 -11.70
N GLY A 52 -14.60 3.24 -12.27
CA GLY A 52 -15.29 4.30 -11.55
C GLY A 52 -14.38 5.09 -10.60
N PHE A 53 -14.90 6.22 -10.12
CA PHE A 53 -14.09 7.11 -9.26
C PHE A 53 -13.75 6.48 -7.90
N ASP A 54 -14.65 5.74 -7.27
CA ASP A 54 -14.44 5.17 -5.94
C ASP A 54 -13.24 4.21 -5.86
N SER A 55 -12.90 3.55 -6.97
CA SER A 55 -11.79 2.61 -7.05
C SER A 55 -10.43 3.29 -7.22
N LEU A 56 -10.38 4.57 -7.57
CA LEU A 56 -9.13 5.30 -7.81
C LEU A 56 -8.23 5.40 -6.58
N LYS A 57 -8.81 5.42 -5.40
CA LYS A 57 -8.07 5.38 -4.12
C LYS A 57 -7.26 4.11 -3.90
N ASN A 58 -7.51 3.05 -4.68
CA ASN A 58 -6.77 1.79 -4.61
C ASN A 58 -5.49 1.80 -5.46
N TYR A 59 -5.25 2.87 -6.20
CA TYR A 59 -4.05 3.06 -7.02
C TYR A 59 -3.10 4.06 -6.35
N ASP A 60 -1.80 3.83 -6.50
CA ASP A 60 -0.75 4.68 -5.95
C ASP A 60 -0.39 5.83 -6.89
N LEU A 61 -0.61 5.65 -8.20
CA LEU A 61 -0.31 6.63 -9.24
C LEU A 61 -1.29 6.49 -10.42
N LEU A 62 -1.78 7.62 -10.91
CA LEU A 62 -2.56 7.70 -12.13
C LEU A 62 -1.72 8.35 -13.24
N LEU A 63 -1.65 7.72 -14.41
CA LEU A 63 -1.03 8.24 -15.61
C LEU A 63 -2.14 8.46 -16.65
N ILE A 64 -2.36 9.70 -17.08
CA ILE A 64 -3.49 10.05 -17.93
C ILE A 64 -2.99 10.85 -19.13
N ASP A 65 -3.22 10.34 -20.35
CA ASP A 65 -3.04 11.16 -21.55
C ASP A 65 -4.16 12.20 -21.66
N LEU A 66 -3.80 13.39 -22.05
CA LEU A 66 -4.77 14.48 -22.26
C LEU A 66 -5.61 14.25 -23.52
N ASN A 67 -5.05 13.60 -24.55
CA ASN A 67 -5.69 13.39 -25.84
C ASN A 67 -6.31 12.00 -25.93
N LEU A 68 -7.24 11.67 -25.03
CA LEU A 68 -7.84 10.33 -24.94
C LEU A 68 -8.90 10.03 -25.98
N ASP A 69 -9.51 11.04 -26.56
CA ASP A 69 -10.55 10.91 -27.60
C ASP A 69 -10.52 12.15 -28.51
N ASP A 70 -10.82 11.96 -29.78
CA ASP A 70 -11.05 13.07 -30.75
C ASP A 70 -12.27 13.94 -30.38
N ASP A 71 -12.91 13.64 -29.24
CA ASP A 71 -14.07 14.35 -28.76
C ASP A 71 -13.61 15.54 -27.87
N GLU A 72 -13.82 16.76 -28.34
CA GLU A 72 -13.54 18.02 -27.64
C GLU A 72 -14.22 18.11 -26.25
N SER A 73 -15.07 17.15 -25.90
CA SER A 73 -15.77 17.06 -24.62
C SER A 73 -14.96 16.42 -23.49
N ALA A 74 -13.87 15.73 -23.78
CA ALA A 74 -12.95 15.14 -22.79
C ALA A 74 -11.94 16.19 -22.30
N ASP A 75 -12.45 17.30 -21.77
CA ASP A 75 -11.65 18.33 -21.14
C ASP A 75 -10.91 17.74 -19.92
N GLY A 76 -9.59 17.63 -19.99
CA GLY A 76 -8.76 17.12 -18.91
C GLY A 76 -9.03 17.79 -17.56
N ASN A 77 -9.45 19.08 -17.58
CA ASN A 77 -9.85 19.80 -16.38
C ASN A 77 -11.11 19.19 -15.74
N LYS A 78 -12.10 18.77 -16.53
CA LYS A 78 -13.33 18.15 -16.01
C LYS A 78 -13.04 16.80 -15.38
N ILE A 79 -12.07 16.04 -15.92
CA ILE A 79 -11.61 14.78 -15.34
C ILE A 79 -10.97 15.05 -13.99
N ILE A 80 -10.06 16.02 -13.91
CA ILE A 80 -9.39 16.43 -12.67
C ILE A 80 -10.41 16.87 -11.62
N GLU A 81 -11.31 17.79 -11.99
CA GLU A 81 -12.36 18.28 -11.10
C GLU A 81 -13.23 17.12 -10.60
N SER A 82 -13.64 16.22 -11.49
CA SER A 82 -14.42 15.05 -11.12
C SER A 82 -13.68 14.15 -10.12
N ILE A 83 -12.38 13.90 -10.32
CA ILE A 83 -11.56 13.12 -9.39
C ILE A 83 -11.49 13.81 -8.04
N ARG A 84 -11.20 15.12 -8.00
CA ARG A 84 -11.05 15.89 -6.75
C ARG A 84 -12.37 16.08 -6.02
N ASN A 85 -13.48 16.29 -6.75
CA ASN A 85 -14.83 16.38 -6.17
C ASN A 85 -15.27 15.07 -5.48
N ASN A 86 -14.70 13.93 -5.87
CA ASN A 86 -14.89 12.65 -5.19
C ASN A 86 -13.92 12.42 -4.03
N ASN A 87 -13.21 13.45 -3.56
CA ASN A 87 -12.22 13.37 -2.46
C ASN A 87 -11.11 12.34 -2.70
N ILE A 88 -10.66 12.21 -3.95
CA ILE A 88 -9.58 11.32 -4.32
C ILE A 88 -8.32 12.15 -4.48
N TYR A 89 -7.31 11.86 -3.66
CA TYR A 89 -6.04 12.59 -3.58
C TYR A 89 -4.85 11.77 -4.10
N THR A 90 -5.10 10.68 -4.81
CA THR A 90 -4.05 9.92 -5.51
C THR A 90 -3.26 10.83 -6.43
N GLU A 91 -1.94 10.67 -6.46
CA GLU A 91 -1.05 11.44 -7.33
C GLU A 91 -1.36 11.16 -8.81
N ILE A 92 -1.46 12.22 -9.60
CA ILE A 92 -1.81 12.12 -11.02
C ILE A 92 -0.73 12.76 -11.87
N ILE A 93 -0.29 12.09 -12.93
CA ILE A 93 0.53 12.68 -13.98
C ILE A 93 -0.31 12.81 -15.24
N PHE A 94 -0.64 14.04 -15.59
CA PHE A 94 -1.17 14.36 -16.92
C PHE A 94 -0.03 14.56 -17.89
N TYR A 95 -0.13 13.95 -19.04
CA TYR A 95 0.87 14.12 -20.08
C TYR A 95 0.22 14.30 -21.45
N SER A 96 0.98 14.92 -22.35
CA SER A 96 0.54 15.15 -23.73
C SER A 96 1.73 15.26 -24.66
N SER A 97 1.51 14.94 -25.93
CA SER A 97 2.43 15.30 -27.01
C SER A 97 2.41 16.80 -27.30
N HIS A 98 1.35 17.51 -26.95
CA HIS A 98 1.18 18.97 -27.08
C HIS A 98 1.27 19.63 -25.69
N TYR A 99 2.43 19.59 -25.07
CA TYR A 99 2.65 20.02 -23.68
C TYR A 99 2.27 21.49 -23.41
N GLU A 100 2.48 22.37 -24.36
CA GLU A 100 2.10 23.81 -24.25
C GLU A 100 0.57 23.98 -24.05
N ASN A 101 -0.22 23.19 -24.76
CA ASN A 101 -1.66 23.19 -24.58
C ASN A 101 -2.05 22.73 -23.18
N LEU A 102 -1.40 21.66 -22.68
CA LEU A 102 -1.59 21.16 -21.33
C LEU A 102 -1.31 22.24 -20.27
N LEU A 103 -0.19 22.96 -20.41
CA LEU A 103 0.15 24.04 -19.49
C LEU A 103 -0.85 25.19 -19.55
N THR A 104 -1.40 25.48 -20.72
CA THR A 104 -2.39 26.54 -20.88
C THR A 104 -3.72 26.16 -20.22
N LEU A 105 -4.16 24.92 -20.37
CA LEU A 105 -5.37 24.40 -19.72
C LEU A 105 -5.28 24.40 -18.19
N LEU A 106 -4.09 24.15 -17.64
CA LEU A 106 -3.88 24.05 -16.19
C LEU A 106 -3.44 25.37 -15.53
N LYS A 107 -3.25 26.46 -16.30
CA LYS A 107 -2.70 27.73 -15.77
C LYS A 107 -3.56 28.40 -14.70
N GLU A 108 -4.86 28.17 -14.66
CA GLU A 108 -5.75 28.90 -13.76
C GLU A 108 -5.91 28.24 -12.38
N ASN A 109 -5.80 26.91 -12.27
CA ASN A 109 -5.84 26.20 -10.99
C ASN A 109 -5.29 24.77 -11.14
N ILE A 110 -4.04 24.52 -10.76
CA ILE A 110 -3.53 23.15 -10.64
C ILE A 110 -3.86 22.65 -9.24
N PRO A 111 -4.81 21.71 -9.08
CA PRO A 111 -5.10 21.12 -7.78
C PRO A 111 -3.89 20.36 -7.23
N GLU A 112 -3.79 20.22 -5.92
CA GLU A 112 -2.73 19.48 -5.25
C GLU A 112 -2.62 18.04 -5.74
N GLY A 113 -1.38 17.52 -5.84
CA GLY A 113 -1.10 16.15 -6.28
C GLY A 113 -1.26 15.92 -7.78
N ILE A 114 -1.33 16.99 -8.58
CA ILE A 114 -1.36 16.92 -10.04
C ILE A 114 -0.04 17.40 -10.62
N PHE A 115 0.55 16.55 -11.43
CA PHE A 115 1.80 16.81 -12.11
C PHE A 115 1.61 16.76 -13.62
N THR A 116 2.40 17.55 -14.33
CA THR A 116 2.39 17.58 -15.78
C THR A 116 3.68 17.04 -16.37
N SER A 117 3.61 16.44 -17.55
CA SER A 117 4.76 15.93 -18.27
C SER A 117 4.56 15.98 -19.78
N GLU A 118 5.64 16.16 -20.51
CA GLU A 118 5.65 15.79 -21.92
C GLU A 118 5.54 14.26 -22.08
N ARG A 119 4.86 13.80 -23.11
CA ARG A 119 4.76 12.35 -23.44
C ARG A 119 6.13 11.67 -23.55
N LYS A 120 7.15 12.40 -24.01
CA LYS A 120 8.52 11.87 -24.14
C LYS A 120 9.20 11.63 -22.81
N GLN A 121 8.83 12.36 -21.77
CA GLN A 121 9.49 12.38 -20.46
C GLN A 121 8.68 11.73 -19.35
N ILE A 122 7.56 11.07 -19.70
CA ILE A 122 6.63 10.53 -18.69
C ILE A 122 7.30 9.51 -17.76
N ASP A 123 8.19 8.67 -18.28
CA ASP A 123 8.95 7.70 -17.49
C ASP A 123 9.86 8.36 -16.46
N THR A 124 10.55 9.42 -16.85
CA THR A 124 11.40 10.21 -15.95
C THR A 124 10.56 10.92 -14.88
N LYS A 125 9.41 11.48 -15.27
CA LYS A 125 8.49 12.13 -14.32
C LYS A 125 7.86 11.12 -13.38
N ALA A 126 7.42 9.97 -13.92
CA ALA A 126 6.85 8.90 -13.12
C ALA A 126 7.83 8.39 -12.06
N LYS A 127 9.10 8.15 -12.39
CA LYS A 127 10.12 7.75 -11.41
C LYS A 127 10.21 8.73 -10.24
N LYS A 128 10.21 10.03 -10.50
CA LYS A 128 10.26 11.05 -9.44
C LYS A 128 9.03 11.03 -8.53
N ILE A 129 7.85 10.83 -9.09
CA ILE A 129 6.61 10.78 -8.30
C ILE A 129 6.53 9.45 -7.52
N ILE A 130 6.95 8.34 -8.15
CA ILE A 130 7.09 7.04 -7.47
C ILE A 130 8.01 7.17 -6.26
N ASP A 131 9.15 7.85 -6.38
CA ASP A 131 10.05 8.07 -5.25
C ASP A 131 9.37 8.84 -4.12
N VAL A 132 8.60 9.87 -4.43
CA VAL A 132 7.86 10.65 -3.42
C VAL A 132 6.81 9.77 -2.72
N THR A 133 6.04 8.99 -3.47
CA THR A 133 5.00 8.12 -2.90
C THR A 133 5.61 6.98 -2.10
N LEU A 134 6.67 6.33 -2.60
CA LEU A 134 7.36 5.26 -1.88
C LEU A 134 8.06 5.77 -0.62
N HIS A 135 8.64 6.98 -0.66
CA HIS A 135 9.26 7.56 0.53
C HIS A 135 8.24 7.76 1.66
N LYS A 136 7.01 8.18 1.35
CA LYS A 136 5.92 8.25 2.33
C LYS A 136 5.60 6.88 2.95
N ILE A 137 5.65 5.81 2.17
CA ILE A 137 5.38 4.44 2.63
C ILE A 137 6.56 3.91 3.45
N GLN A 138 7.79 4.22 3.02
CA GLN A 138 9.04 3.76 3.64
C GLN A 138 9.42 4.52 4.93
N ASP A 139 8.68 5.55 5.29
CA ASP A 139 8.87 6.18 6.60
C ASP A 139 8.75 5.14 7.71
N VAL A 140 9.71 5.16 8.63
CA VAL A 140 9.83 4.15 9.71
C VAL A 140 8.55 4.02 10.53
N ASN A 141 7.83 5.13 10.75
CA ASN A 141 6.57 5.12 11.50
C ASN A 141 5.45 4.44 10.70
N ASN A 142 5.38 4.68 9.38
CA ASN A 142 4.42 4.02 8.51
C ASN A 142 4.72 2.53 8.39
N LEU A 143 5.99 2.13 8.25
CA LEU A 143 6.41 0.72 8.26
C LEU A 143 6.05 0.03 9.57
N ARG A 144 6.25 0.68 10.71
CA ARG A 144 5.81 0.15 12.01
C ARG A 144 4.31 -0.10 12.03
N GLY A 145 3.51 0.87 11.58
CA GLY A 145 2.06 0.72 11.49
C GLY A 145 1.64 -0.47 10.61
N LEU A 146 2.25 -0.62 9.44
CA LEU A 146 2.00 -1.75 8.53
C LEU A 146 2.38 -3.10 9.16
N ILE A 147 3.57 -3.21 9.77
CA ILE A 147 4.00 -4.42 10.45
C ILE A 147 3.04 -4.79 11.58
N MET A 148 2.62 -3.83 12.40
CA MET A 148 1.67 -4.06 13.47
C MET A 148 0.31 -4.53 12.98
N ALA A 149 -0.18 -3.96 11.88
CA ALA A 149 -1.43 -4.38 11.25
C ALA A 149 -1.35 -5.82 10.71
N GLU A 150 -0.25 -6.18 10.05
CA GLU A 150 -0.03 -7.55 9.55
C GLU A 150 0.11 -8.56 10.69
N VAL A 151 0.80 -8.22 11.76
CA VAL A 151 0.91 -9.08 12.94
C VAL A 151 -0.46 -9.30 13.58
N ALA A 152 -1.27 -8.25 13.72
CA ALA A 152 -2.62 -8.35 14.26
C ALA A 152 -3.52 -9.25 13.38
N GLU A 153 -3.40 -9.13 12.06
CA GLU A 153 -4.16 -9.99 11.14
C GLU A 153 -3.70 -11.46 11.20
N LEU A 154 -2.39 -11.72 11.30
CA LEU A 154 -1.87 -13.06 11.52
C LEU A 154 -2.38 -13.66 12.82
N ASP A 155 -2.45 -12.89 13.90
CA ASP A 155 -3.00 -13.35 15.18
C ASP A 155 -4.51 -13.64 15.09
N ARG A 156 -5.24 -12.84 14.33
CA ARG A 156 -6.66 -13.09 14.03
C ARG A 156 -6.84 -14.40 13.26
N ILE A 157 -6.04 -14.64 12.24
CA ILE A 157 -6.07 -15.88 11.44
C ILE A 157 -5.74 -17.08 12.32
N LYS A 158 -4.66 -17.02 13.12
CA LYS A 158 -4.29 -18.08 14.07
C LYS A 158 -5.42 -18.39 15.04
N LYS A 159 -6.03 -17.36 15.62
CA LYS A 159 -7.17 -17.51 16.53
C LYS A 159 -8.36 -18.20 15.86
N ASN A 160 -8.68 -17.83 14.63
CA ASN A 160 -9.74 -18.45 13.86
C ASN A 160 -9.45 -19.93 13.56
N ILE A 161 -8.21 -20.26 13.18
CA ILE A 161 -7.77 -21.63 12.95
C ILE A 161 -7.93 -22.44 14.23
N ILE A 162 -7.40 -21.96 15.35
CA ILE A 162 -7.50 -22.65 16.65
C ILE A 162 -8.96 -22.84 17.05
N GLN A 163 -9.82 -21.84 16.87
CA GLN A 163 -11.24 -21.95 17.19
C GLN A 163 -11.95 -22.98 16.31
N LYS A 164 -11.62 -23.02 15.02
CA LYS A 164 -12.18 -23.99 14.09
C LYS A 164 -11.75 -25.41 14.45
N PHE A 165 -10.45 -25.63 14.67
CA PHE A 165 -9.93 -26.91 15.14
C PHE A 165 -10.53 -27.33 16.47
N ASN A 166 -10.72 -26.43 17.41
CA ASN A 166 -11.29 -26.73 18.71
C ASN A 166 -12.79 -27.15 18.65
N LYS A 167 -13.51 -26.73 17.61
CA LYS A 167 -14.91 -27.18 17.37
C LYS A 167 -14.97 -28.56 16.72
N GLU A 168 -14.03 -28.84 15.79
CA GLU A 168 -14.04 -30.05 14.96
C GLU A 168 -13.18 -31.20 15.54
N ALA A 169 -12.26 -30.90 16.46
CA ALA A 169 -11.35 -31.88 17.06
C ALA A 169 -12.06 -32.83 18.04
N ASP A 170 -11.64 -34.08 18.06
CA ASP A 170 -12.05 -35.06 19.05
C ASP A 170 -11.44 -34.80 20.45
N SER A 171 -11.86 -35.61 21.44
CA SER A 171 -11.44 -35.45 22.84
C SER A 171 -9.93 -35.67 23.01
N ASP A 172 -9.33 -36.59 22.26
CA ASP A 172 -7.94 -37.00 22.43
C ASP A 172 -7.02 -35.94 21.86
N PHE A 173 -7.38 -35.36 20.71
CA PHE A 173 -6.65 -34.24 20.13
C PHE A 173 -6.73 -32.96 20.99
N LYS A 174 -7.89 -32.68 21.58
CA LYS A 174 -8.04 -31.57 22.54
C LYS A 174 -7.15 -31.76 23.77
N LYS A 175 -7.07 -33.00 24.27
CA LYS A 175 -6.21 -33.34 25.39
C LYS A 175 -4.70 -33.14 25.01
N TYR A 176 -4.28 -33.65 23.86
CA TYR A 176 -2.92 -33.47 23.35
C TYR A 176 -2.53 -31.98 23.23
N ILE A 177 -3.38 -31.16 22.62
CA ILE A 177 -3.13 -29.71 22.51
C ILE A 177 -2.98 -29.08 23.88
N LYS A 178 -3.86 -29.44 24.84
CA LYS A 178 -3.82 -28.85 26.17
C LYS A 178 -2.60 -29.28 26.99
N GLU A 179 -2.25 -30.55 26.95
CA GLU A 179 -1.21 -31.13 27.79
C GLU A 179 0.19 -30.96 27.20
N ASP A 180 0.37 -31.15 25.88
CA ASP A 180 1.69 -31.13 25.25
C ASP A 180 2.04 -29.76 24.62
N VAL A 181 1.12 -29.15 23.91
CA VAL A 181 1.41 -27.91 23.18
C VAL A 181 1.37 -26.70 24.10
N PHE A 182 0.30 -26.57 24.90
CA PHE A 182 0.19 -25.43 25.82
C PHE A 182 1.20 -25.50 26.99
N SER A 183 1.58 -26.70 27.43
CA SER A 183 2.60 -26.80 28.47
C SER A 183 3.96 -26.33 27.97
N LYS A 184 4.35 -26.74 26.76
CA LYS A 184 5.61 -26.25 26.14
C LYS A 184 5.61 -24.75 25.94
N ILE A 185 4.52 -24.17 25.41
CA ILE A 185 4.40 -22.72 25.25
C ILE A 185 4.49 -22.00 26.60
N LYS A 186 3.92 -22.55 27.65
CA LYS A 186 4.00 -22.00 29.01
C LYS A 186 5.43 -22.05 29.57
N ASP A 187 6.17 -23.13 29.30
CA ASP A 187 7.55 -23.28 29.72
C ASP A 187 8.47 -22.32 28.95
N ASP A 188 8.27 -22.16 27.64
CA ASP A 188 8.98 -21.20 26.81
C ASP A 188 8.71 -19.73 27.25
N LEU A 189 7.45 -19.40 27.57
CA LEU A 189 7.09 -18.09 28.12
C LEU A 189 7.72 -17.84 29.49
N THR A 190 7.84 -18.87 30.32
CA THR A 190 8.48 -18.78 31.62
C THR A 190 9.99 -18.54 31.46
N SER A 191 10.62 -19.23 30.52
CA SER A 191 12.02 -19.04 30.14
C SER A 191 12.30 -17.64 29.60
N LEU A 192 11.41 -17.12 28.74
CA LEU A 192 11.46 -15.73 28.24
C LEU A 192 11.31 -14.70 29.37
N LYS A 193 10.41 -14.92 30.33
CA LYS A 193 10.28 -14.06 31.52
C LYS A 193 11.53 -14.05 32.39
N CYS A 194 12.21 -15.20 32.52
CA CYS A 194 13.50 -15.28 33.23
C CYS A 194 14.60 -14.49 32.48
N LEU A 195 14.65 -14.61 31.14
CA LEU A 195 15.61 -13.85 30.32
C LEU A 195 15.35 -12.33 30.42
N VAL A 196 14.10 -11.90 30.37
CA VAL A 196 13.75 -10.48 30.55
C VAL A 196 14.19 -9.96 31.91
N LYS A 197 13.98 -10.73 32.99
CA LYS A 197 14.45 -10.34 34.32
C LYS A 197 15.98 -10.24 34.43
N VAL A 198 16.72 -11.13 33.74
CA VAL A 198 18.18 -11.05 33.69
C VAL A 198 18.62 -9.78 32.96
N VAL A 199 18.00 -9.48 31.81
CA VAL A 199 18.27 -8.24 31.06
C VAL A 199 17.93 -7.01 31.91
N GLU A 200 16.80 -7.01 32.61
CA GLU A 200 16.41 -5.95 33.53
C GLU A 200 17.44 -5.71 34.65
N SER A 201 18.02 -6.78 35.20
CA SER A 201 19.01 -6.69 36.26
C SER A 201 20.36 -6.16 35.77
N GLU A 202 20.72 -6.39 34.50
CA GLU A 202 21.98 -5.91 33.92
C GLU A 202 21.90 -4.47 33.38
N PHE A 203 20.72 -4.02 32.98
CA PHE A 203 20.49 -2.68 32.41
C PHE A 203 19.78 -1.70 33.35
N SER A 204 19.78 -1.95 34.66
CA SER A 204 19.08 -1.14 35.67
C SER A 204 19.62 0.29 35.87
N HIS A 205 20.41 0.83 34.95
CA HIS A 205 20.96 2.18 35.05
C HIS A 205 20.42 3.19 34.01
N ASP A 206 19.58 2.77 33.04
CA ASP A 206 18.95 3.72 32.13
C ASP A 206 17.46 3.40 31.98
N GLU A 207 16.64 4.43 32.25
CA GLU A 207 15.19 4.43 32.30
C GLU A 207 14.51 3.84 31.03
N ILE A 208 14.30 2.53 31.03
CA ILE A 208 13.27 1.94 30.15
C ILE A 208 12.16 1.45 31.09
N ASN A 209 11.02 2.15 31.07
CA ASN A 209 9.84 1.78 31.83
C ASN A 209 9.18 0.54 31.24
N LEU A 210 9.63 -0.62 31.71
CA LEU A 210 9.16 -1.94 31.25
C LEU A 210 7.74 -2.28 31.71
N GLU A 211 7.17 -1.56 32.70
CA GLU A 211 5.75 -1.68 33.08
C GLU A 211 4.81 -1.26 31.95
N GLU A 212 5.19 -0.28 31.16
CA GLU A 212 4.42 0.17 29.99
C GLU A 212 4.44 -0.86 28.85
N LEU A 213 5.53 -1.58 28.67
CA LEU A 213 5.65 -2.67 27.69
C LEU A 213 4.88 -3.93 28.12
N GLN A 214 4.82 -4.23 29.41
CA GLN A 214 4.08 -5.37 29.94
C GLN A 214 2.56 -5.16 29.88
N ASN A 215 2.09 -3.94 30.10
CA ASN A 215 0.65 -3.63 30.10
C ASN A 215 0.05 -3.52 28.69
N ASN A 216 0.85 -3.24 27.67
CA ASN A 216 0.32 -2.98 26.32
C ASN A 216 0.33 -4.17 25.36
N PHE A 217 1.07 -5.27 25.60
CA PHE A 217 1.28 -6.23 24.51
C PHE A 217 0.88 -7.69 24.74
N PHE A 218 0.80 -8.22 25.99
CA PHE A 218 0.65 -9.66 26.15
C PHE A 218 -0.30 -10.16 27.25
N TYR A 219 -0.77 -9.36 28.17
CA TYR A 219 -1.43 -9.85 29.38
C TYR A 219 -2.93 -10.08 29.27
N ASP A 220 -3.63 -9.30 28.45
CA ASP A 220 -5.10 -9.39 28.34
C ASP A 220 -5.62 -10.44 27.34
N SER A 221 -4.76 -10.97 26.48
CA SER A 221 -5.15 -11.94 25.44
C SER A 221 -5.29 -13.39 25.97
N PHE A 222 -4.79 -13.69 27.17
CA PHE A 222 -4.78 -15.05 27.73
C PHE A 222 -5.64 -15.25 28.98
N LYS A 223 -6.35 -14.24 29.43
CA LYS A 223 -7.20 -14.33 30.64
C LYS A 223 -8.69 -14.51 30.38
N LYS A 224 -9.11 -14.73 29.13
CA LYS A 224 -10.53 -15.06 28.83
C LYS A 224 -10.68 -16.40 28.15
#